data_7b25092737fe0756f09607d3766f037a
#
_entry.id   7b25092737fe0756f09607d3766f037a
#
_cell.length_a   1.000
_cell.length_b   1.000
_cell.length_c   1.000
_cell.angle_alpha   90.00
_cell.angle_beta   90.00
_cell.angle_gamma   90.00
#
_symmetry.space_group_name_H-M   'P 1'
#
loop_
_entity.id
_entity.type
_entity.pdbx_description
1 polymer ?
#
loop_
_entity_poly.entity_id
_entity_poly.type
_entity_poly.pdbx_seq_one_letter_code
_entity_poly.pdbx_strand_id
1 'polypeptide(L)'
;MIDEKVCLQLIDSAIKVRDYSYSPYSNFKVGASILVDDFKIFSGCNIENASYGASNCAERTAIFKAVSEGYKVIHAVCVVGSFDEFTYPCGICRQVMLEFALNNSVPIIIAQSRENYIVHKLNDIVPFEFSKNNLI
;
A
#
# COMPACT_ATOMS: atom_id res chain seq x y z
N MET A 1 -9.60 11.47 10.27
CA MET A 1 -10.23 10.21 9.84
C MET A 1 -10.49 10.29 8.34
N ILE A 2 -10.27 9.19 7.64
CA ILE A 2 -10.48 9.15 6.19
C ILE A 2 -11.98 9.02 5.88
N ASP A 3 -12.43 9.73 4.84
CA ASP A 3 -13.80 9.66 4.34
C ASP A 3 -14.08 8.25 3.77
N GLU A 4 -15.24 7.69 4.07
CA GLU A 4 -15.66 6.38 3.58
C GLU A 4 -15.64 6.31 2.05
N LYS A 5 -16.08 7.37 1.36
CA LYS A 5 -16.07 7.42 -0.09
C LYS A 5 -14.65 7.25 -0.64
N VAL A 6 -13.66 7.88 -0.02
CA VAL A 6 -12.26 7.78 -0.42
C VAL A 6 -11.73 6.37 -0.12
N CYS A 7 -12.10 5.79 1.03
CA CYS A 7 -11.75 4.40 1.34
C CYS A 7 -12.23 3.45 0.23
N LEU A 8 -13.48 3.59 -0.19
CA LEU A 8 -14.06 2.72 -1.22
C LEU A 8 -13.37 2.92 -2.58
N GLN A 9 -13.01 4.14 -2.92
CA GLN A 9 -12.26 4.41 -4.15
C GLN A 9 -10.90 3.73 -4.12
N LEU A 10 -10.21 3.78 -2.99
CA LEU A 10 -8.91 3.12 -2.82
C LEU A 10 -9.05 1.60 -2.90
N ILE A 11 -10.08 1.04 -2.27
CA ILE A 11 -10.34 -0.40 -2.32
C ILE A 11 -10.62 -0.84 -3.75
N ASP A 12 -11.47 -0.11 -4.47
CA ASP A 12 -11.79 -0.42 -5.88
C ASP A 12 -10.53 -0.42 -6.74
N SER A 13 -9.67 0.57 -6.58
CA SER A 13 -8.41 0.67 -7.33
C SER A 13 -7.48 -0.50 -7.01
N ALA A 14 -7.38 -0.89 -5.75
CA ALA A 14 -6.54 -2.00 -5.32
C ALA A 14 -7.04 -3.34 -5.87
N ILE A 15 -8.35 -3.56 -5.83
CA ILE A 15 -8.97 -4.78 -6.36
C ILE A 15 -8.74 -4.87 -7.88
N LYS A 16 -8.93 -3.76 -8.58
CA LYS A 16 -8.78 -3.73 -10.04
C LYS A 16 -7.35 -4.03 -10.47
N VAL A 17 -6.36 -3.39 -9.84
CA VAL A 17 -4.95 -3.59 -10.23
C VAL A 17 -4.43 -4.96 -9.82
N ARG A 18 -5.02 -5.59 -8.81
CA ARG A 18 -4.66 -6.93 -8.35
C ARG A 18 -4.71 -7.96 -9.49
N ASP A 19 -5.62 -7.79 -10.43
CA ASP A 19 -5.77 -8.71 -11.57
C ASP A 19 -4.54 -8.71 -12.49
N TYR A 20 -3.72 -7.69 -12.43
CA TYR A 20 -2.48 -7.59 -13.22
C TYR A 20 -1.26 -8.14 -12.49
N SER A 21 -1.44 -8.69 -11.29
CA SER A 21 -0.33 -9.26 -10.52
C SER A 21 0.44 -10.31 -11.34
N TYR A 22 1.76 -10.18 -11.29
CA TYR A 22 2.64 -11.21 -11.84
C TYR A 22 3.21 -12.02 -10.67
N SER A 23 2.56 -13.14 -10.36
CA SER A 23 2.88 -13.94 -9.17
C SER A 23 2.96 -15.45 -9.47
N PRO A 24 3.85 -15.85 -10.43
CA PRO A 24 3.93 -17.25 -10.85
C PRO A 24 4.53 -18.17 -9.79
N TYR A 25 5.27 -17.62 -8.82
CA TYR A 25 5.95 -18.43 -7.80
C TYR A 25 5.08 -18.65 -6.58
N SER A 26 4.49 -17.58 -6.03
CA SER A 26 3.64 -17.67 -4.84
C SER A 26 2.20 -18.02 -5.16
N ASN A 27 1.72 -17.71 -6.36
CA ASN A 27 0.32 -17.75 -6.75
C ASN A 27 -0.56 -16.87 -5.84
N PHE A 28 0.04 -15.84 -5.22
CA PHE A 28 -0.66 -14.94 -4.31
C PHE A 28 -0.68 -13.54 -4.90
N LYS A 29 -1.85 -13.12 -5.37
CA LYS A 29 -2.05 -11.82 -6.00
C LYS A 29 -2.33 -10.76 -4.95
N VAL A 30 -1.67 -9.63 -5.06
CA VAL A 30 -1.88 -8.46 -4.19
C VAL A 30 -2.04 -7.22 -5.06
N GLY A 31 -3.01 -6.40 -4.70
CA GLY A 31 -3.18 -5.07 -5.26
C GLY A 31 -3.08 -4.04 -4.14
N ALA A 32 -2.55 -2.88 -4.47
CA ALA A 32 -2.46 -1.77 -3.54
C ALA A 32 -2.80 -0.46 -4.24
N SER A 33 -3.29 0.49 -3.46
CA SER A 33 -3.52 1.85 -3.95
C SER A 33 -3.10 2.84 -2.88
N ILE A 34 -2.71 4.03 -3.31
CA ILE A 34 -2.32 5.10 -2.41
C ILE A 34 -3.00 6.40 -2.84
N LEU A 35 -3.33 7.21 -1.84
CA LEU A 35 -3.81 8.57 -2.04
C LEU A 35 -2.63 9.51 -1.82
N VAL A 36 -2.39 10.37 -2.78
CA VAL A 36 -1.33 11.39 -2.72
C VAL A 36 -1.95 12.78 -2.82
N ASP A 37 -1.12 13.81 -2.91
CA ASP A 37 -1.60 15.19 -3.06
C ASP A 37 -2.53 15.32 -4.27
N ASP A 38 -3.40 16.34 -4.24
CA ASP A 38 -4.37 16.64 -5.27
C ASP A 38 -5.45 15.55 -5.43
N PHE A 39 -5.70 14.77 -4.37
CA PHE A 39 -6.66 13.67 -4.38
C PHE A 39 -6.39 12.64 -5.48
N LYS A 40 -5.14 12.52 -5.89
CA LYS A 40 -4.75 11.58 -6.92
C LYS A 40 -4.49 10.20 -6.31
N ILE A 41 -4.92 9.16 -7.03
CA ILE A 41 -4.74 7.76 -6.62
C ILE A 41 -3.80 7.07 -7.58
N PHE A 42 -2.76 6.41 -7.03
CA PHE A 42 -1.89 5.51 -7.77
C PHE A 42 -2.13 4.09 -7.29
N SER A 43 -2.06 3.14 -8.19
CA SER A 43 -2.23 1.73 -7.84
C SER A 43 -1.08 0.89 -8.38
N GLY A 44 -0.86 -0.24 -7.75
CA GLY A 44 0.17 -1.19 -8.16
C GLY A 44 -0.16 -2.59 -7.69
N CYS A 45 0.45 -3.57 -8.33
CA CYS A 45 0.31 -4.97 -7.97
C CYS A 45 1.70 -5.55 -7.67
N ASN A 46 1.73 -6.74 -7.04
CA ASN A 46 2.99 -7.42 -6.82
C ASN A 46 3.53 -8.01 -8.12
N ILE A 47 4.83 -7.92 -8.28
CA ILE A 47 5.54 -8.37 -9.47
C ILE A 47 6.72 -9.20 -9.01
N GLU A 48 6.63 -10.51 -9.20
CA GLU A 48 7.62 -11.47 -8.76
C GLU A 48 8.71 -11.66 -9.80
N ASN A 49 9.81 -12.26 -9.38
CA ASN A 49 10.95 -12.50 -10.23
C ASN A 49 11.64 -13.79 -9.81
N ALA A 50 12.24 -14.50 -10.75
CA ALA A 50 13.05 -15.67 -10.45
C ALA A 50 14.20 -15.33 -9.49
N SER A 51 14.74 -14.13 -9.60
CA SER A 51 15.62 -13.57 -8.58
C SER A 51 14.74 -12.96 -7.49
N TYR A 52 14.54 -13.65 -6.40
CA TYR A 52 13.58 -13.25 -5.36
C TYR A 52 13.83 -11.86 -4.82
N GLY A 53 15.08 -11.42 -4.75
CA GLY A 53 15.43 -10.08 -4.31
C GLY A 53 14.93 -8.97 -5.25
N ALA A 54 14.65 -9.29 -6.51
CA ALA A 54 14.11 -8.35 -7.49
C ALA A 54 12.58 -8.27 -7.43
N SER A 55 11.91 -9.17 -6.70
CA SER A 55 10.46 -9.14 -6.54
C SER A 55 10.02 -7.87 -5.83
N ASN A 56 8.88 -7.32 -6.24
CA ASN A 56 8.36 -6.09 -5.64
C ASN A 56 6.93 -6.27 -5.18
N CYS A 57 6.65 -5.81 -3.97
CA CYS A 57 5.30 -5.86 -3.42
C CYS A 57 4.40 -4.82 -4.08
N ALA A 58 3.09 -5.07 -4.03
CA ALA A 58 2.09 -4.18 -4.61
C ALA A 58 2.20 -2.75 -4.08
N GLU A 59 2.40 -2.60 -2.78
CA GLU A 59 2.48 -1.30 -2.11
C GLU A 59 3.65 -0.48 -2.67
N ARG A 60 4.82 -1.12 -2.83
CA ARG A 60 6.00 -0.42 -3.38
C ARG A 60 5.82 -0.09 -4.85
N THR A 61 5.15 -0.94 -5.62
CA THR A 61 4.84 -0.63 -7.02
C THR A 61 4.01 0.66 -7.10
N ALA A 62 2.98 0.78 -6.28
CA ALA A 62 2.15 1.98 -6.25
C ALA A 62 2.94 3.22 -5.78
N ILE A 63 3.70 3.09 -4.69
CA ILE A 63 4.45 4.20 -4.10
C ILE A 63 5.54 4.69 -5.05
N PHE A 64 6.32 3.77 -5.61
CA PHE A 64 7.42 4.15 -6.51
C PHE A 64 6.90 4.78 -7.80
N LYS A 65 5.77 4.31 -8.29
CA LYS A 65 5.09 4.94 -9.43
C LYS A 65 4.74 6.40 -9.12
N ALA A 66 4.13 6.65 -7.97
CA ALA A 66 3.74 7.99 -7.55
C ALA A 66 4.98 8.90 -7.37
N VAL A 67 5.99 8.41 -6.67
CA VAL A 67 7.22 9.17 -6.42
C VAL A 67 7.92 9.52 -7.73
N SER A 68 7.96 8.58 -8.69
CA SER A 68 8.58 8.81 -9.99
C SER A 68 7.83 9.84 -10.82
N GLU A 69 6.57 10.11 -10.51
CA GLU A 69 5.77 11.15 -11.16
C GLU A 69 5.71 12.46 -10.36
N GLY A 70 6.51 12.56 -9.29
CA GLY A 70 6.63 13.79 -8.51
C GLY A 70 5.77 13.86 -7.27
N TYR A 71 4.98 12.84 -6.96
CA TYR A 71 4.10 12.80 -5.79
C TYR A 71 4.82 12.08 -4.64
N LYS A 72 5.30 12.84 -3.68
CA LYS A 72 6.17 12.31 -2.61
C LYS A 72 5.50 12.28 -1.24
N VAL A 73 4.21 12.62 -1.15
CA VAL A 73 3.49 12.67 0.13
C VAL A 73 2.28 11.75 0.03
N ILE A 74 2.27 10.72 0.88
CA ILE A 74 1.20 9.73 0.96
C ILE A 74 0.21 10.14 2.05
N HIS A 75 -1.07 10.17 1.71
CA HIS A 75 -2.17 10.49 2.63
C HIS A 75 -2.94 9.25 3.10
N ALA A 76 -2.89 8.17 2.35
CA ALA A 76 -3.54 6.90 2.70
C ALA A 76 -2.98 5.77 1.85
N VAL A 77 -3.03 4.55 2.39
CA VAL A 77 -2.63 3.32 1.66
C VAL A 77 -3.73 2.29 1.81
N CYS A 78 -4.00 1.54 0.75
CA CYS A 78 -4.92 0.40 0.79
C CYS A 78 -4.22 -0.83 0.22
N VAL A 79 -4.42 -1.97 0.87
CA VAL A 79 -3.86 -3.26 0.44
C VAL A 79 -4.98 -4.29 0.37
N VAL A 80 -5.04 -5.02 -0.75
CA VAL A 80 -5.95 -6.14 -0.93
C VAL A 80 -5.15 -7.33 -1.45
N GLY A 81 -5.04 -8.38 -0.64
CA GLY A 81 -4.41 -9.64 -1.06
C GLY A 81 -5.47 -10.71 -1.25
N SER A 82 -5.66 -11.55 -0.25
CA SER A 82 -6.73 -12.54 -0.25
C SER A 82 -8.09 -11.87 -0.13
N PHE A 83 -9.12 -12.45 -0.74
CA PHE A 83 -10.50 -12.06 -0.49
C PHE A 83 -11.10 -12.74 0.75
N ASP A 84 -10.37 -13.68 1.33
CA ASP A 84 -10.81 -14.48 2.49
C ASP A 84 -10.10 -14.09 3.78
N GLU A 85 -8.96 -13.40 3.69
CA GLU A 85 -8.16 -13.02 4.85
C GLU A 85 -7.65 -11.59 4.68
N PHE A 86 -7.38 -10.93 5.80
CA PHE A 86 -6.71 -9.63 5.77
C PHE A 86 -5.22 -9.82 5.49
N THR A 87 -4.73 -9.14 4.45
CA THR A 87 -3.32 -9.19 4.05
C THR A 87 -2.63 -7.91 4.49
N TYR A 88 -1.65 -8.05 5.35
CA TYR A 88 -0.90 -6.90 5.86
C TYR A 88 0.37 -6.67 5.05
N PRO A 89 0.84 -5.42 4.94
CA PRO A 89 2.08 -5.13 4.23
C PRO A 89 3.29 -5.74 4.95
N CYS A 90 4.28 -6.17 4.17
CA CYS A 90 5.54 -6.69 4.73
C CYS A 90 6.35 -5.56 5.37
N GLY A 91 7.41 -5.93 6.11
CA GLY A 91 8.24 -4.95 6.82
C GLY A 91 8.92 -3.94 5.90
N ILE A 92 9.39 -4.38 4.74
CA ILE A 92 10.02 -3.48 3.76
C ILE A 92 9.02 -2.43 3.28
N CYS A 93 7.79 -2.83 2.97
CA CYS A 93 6.75 -1.91 2.54
C CYS A 93 6.36 -0.93 3.63
N ARG A 94 6.31 -1.38 4.89
CA ARG A 94 6.03 -0.50 6.03
C ARG A 94 7.12 0.56 6.18
N GLN A 95 8.38 0.18 5.98
CA GLN A 95 9.49 1.13 6.02
C GLN A 95 9.40 2.15 4.87
N VAL A 96 9.04 1.71 3.68
CA VAL A 96 8.84 2.60 2.53
C VAL A 96 7.69 3.57 2.79
N MET A 97 6.60 3.11 3.40
CA MET A 97 5.49 3.99 3.77
C MET A 97 5.93 5.09 4.73
N LEU A 98 6.78 4.75 5.71
CA LEU A 98 7.30 5.75 6.66
C LEU A 98 8.07 6.87 5.97
N GLU A 99 8.78 6.55 4.91
CA GLU A 99 9.60 7.54 4.19
C GLU A 99 8.74 8.64 3.56
N PHE A 100 7.57 8.27 3.03
CA PHE A 100 6.74 9.16 2.21
C PHE A 100 5.42 9.56 2.86
N ALA A 101 5.05 8.98 3.99
CA ALA A 101 3.79 9.32 4.65
C ALA A 101 3.78 10.77 5.13
N LEU A 102 2.63 11.42 5.01
CA LEU A 102 2.41 12.78 5.51
C LEU A 102 2.79 12.89 6.99
N ASN A 103 2.39 11.88 7.77
CA ASN A 103 2.75 11.71 9.17
C ASN A 103 2.55 10.24 9.54
N ASN A 104 2.87 9.86 10.77
CA ASN A 104 2.76 8.46 11.21
C ASN A 104 1.34 8.05 11.57
N SER A 105 0.35 8.92 11.38
CA SER A 105 -1.06 8.63 11.62
C SER A 105 -1.86 8.42 10.33
N VAL A 106 -1.20 8.39 9.16
CA VAL A 106 -1.93 8.15 7.90
C VAL A 106 -2.68 6.83 7.95
N PRO A 107 -3.90 6.78 7.40
CA PRO A 107 -4.68 5.55 7.42
C PRO A 107 -4.10 4.49 6.49
N ILE A 108 -4.07 3.27 7.00
CA ILE A 108 -3.69 2.07 6.26
C ILE A 108 -4.92 1.18 6.22
N ILE A 109 -5.49 1.03 5.04
CA ILE A 109 -6.72 0.28 4.83
C ILE A 109 -6.34 -1.14 4.42
N ILE A 110 -6.75 -2.11 5.22
CA ILE A 110 -6.54 -3.52 4.94
C ILE A 110 -7.90 -4.09 4.56
N ALA A 111 -8.08 -4.47 3.32
CA ALA A 111 -9.39 -4.84 2.81
C ALA A 111 -9.42 -6.23 2.20
N GLN A 112 -10.56 -6.89 2.37
CA GLN A 112 -10.94 -8.09 1.62
C GLN A 112 -11.89 -7.70 0.48
N SER A 113 -12.77 -6.73 0.75
CA SER A 113 -13.81 -6.28 -0.17
C SER A 113 -14.25 -4.87 0.24
N ARG A 114 -15.16 -4.29 -0.53
CA ARG A 114 -15.78 -3.00 -0.19
C ARG A 114 -16.57 -3.06 1.13
N GLU A 115 -17.07 -4.22 1.48
CA GLU A 115 -17.92 -4.43 2.66
C GLU A 115 -17.12 -4.86 3.89
N ASN A 116 -15.89 -5.36 3.69
CA ASN A 116 -15.10 -5.93 4.79
C ASN A 116 -13.67 -5.39 4.76
N TYR A 117 -13.41 -4.37 5.55
CA TYR A 117 -12.09 -3.75 5.66
C TYR A 117 -11.85 -3.18 7.05
N ILE A 118 -10.59 -3.01 7.40
CA ILE A 118 -10.14 -2.43 8.66
C ILE A 118 -9.24 -1.24 8.32
N VAL A 119 -9.35 -0.17 9.10
CA VAL A 119 -8.47 0.99 8.96
C VAL A 119 -7.58 1.09 10.19
N HIS A 120 -6.28 0.99 9.96
CA HIS A 120 -5.25 1.22 10.97
C HIS A 120 -4.58 2.56 10.74
N LYS A 121 -3.88 3.07 11.74
CA LYS A 121 -2.90 4.15 11.54
C LYS A 121 -1.55 3.52 11.23
N LEU A 122 -0.70 4.23 10.51
CA LEU A 122 0.63 3.72 10.17
C LEU A 122 1.41 3.33 11.44
N ASN A 123 1.36 4.16 12.50
CA ASN A 123 2.08 3.85 13.75
C ASN A 123 1.51 2.65 14.50
N ASP A 124 0.30 2.19 14.18
CA ASP A 124 -0.23 0.94 14.77
C ASP A 124 0.51 -0.28 14.22
N ILE A 125 0.98 -0.21 12.97
CA ILE A 125 1.65 -1.34 12.31
C ILE A 125 3.17 -1.16 12.22
N VAL A 126 3.68 0.00 12.61
CA VAL A 126 5.13 0.27 12.72
C VAL A 126 5.39 0.98 14.06
N PRO A 127 5.23 0.29 15.17
CA PRO A 127 5.58 0.87 16.48
C PRO A 127 7.10 0.99 16.61
N PHE A 128 7.56 2.01 17.34
CA PHE A 128 8.99 2.21 17.59
C PHE A 128 9.80 2.31 16.30
N GLU A 129 9.36 3.19 15.42
CA GLU A 129 9.90 3.31 14.07
C GLU A 129 11.35 3.76 14.01
N PHE A 130 12.08 3.25 13.02
CA PHE A 130 13.32 3.84 12.55
C PHE A 130 13.00 4.61 11.27
N SER A 131 13.24 5.92 11.25
CA SER A 131 12.88 6.77 10.13
C SER A 131 14.01 7.70 9.74
N LYS A 132 13.80 8.48 8.68
CA LYS A 132 14.76 9.49 8.24
C LYS A 132 15.10 10.50 9.34
N ASN A 133 14.21 10.71 10.30
CA ASN A 133 14.46 11.60 11.42
C ASN A 133 15.60 11.12 12.32
N ASN A 134 15.96 9.84 12.23
CA ASN A 134 17.08 9.27 12.96
C ASN A 134 18.42 9.50 12.23
N LEU A 135 18.38 9.89 10.96
CA LEU A 135 19.56 10.08 10.11
C LEU A 135 19.91 11.52 9.86
N ILE A 136 18.92 12.43 9.89
CA ILE A 136 19.10 13.85 9.56
C ILE A 136 18.57 14.78 10.63
#